data_63fa5852c57101e2a9bf9042fa71eb60
#
_entry.id   63fa5852c57101e2a9bf9042fa71eb60
#
_cell.length_a   1.000
_cell.length_b   1.000
_cell.length_c   1.000
_cell.angle_alpha   90.00
_cell.angle_beta   90.00
_cell.angle_gamma   90.00
#
_symmetry.space_group_name_H-M   'P 1'
#
loop_
_entity.id
_entity.type
_entity.pdbx_description
1 polymer ?
#
loop_
_entity_poly.entity_id
_entity_poly.type
_entity_poly.pdbx_seq_one_letter_code
_entity_poly.pdbx_strand_id
1 'polypeptide(L)'
;MKRVTKLAALCAASACAVAPTIGLAKGPPPNAPLPAKAKAYGRYCQNQSKKHVPGQKGTPFSQCVTAMAKLASGQTNSPTVACSSMSKKHVAGEKGTPYSRCVAAGAKLLKDQKKNP
;
A
#
# COMPACT_ATOMS: atom_id res chain seq x y z
N MET A 1 -3.71 -39.92 36.20
CA MET A 1 -3.68 -39.48 35.84
C MET A 1 -3.72 -38.62 35.37
N LYS A 2 -3.59 -38.37 35.24
CA LYS A 2 -3.56 -37.71 34.77
C LYS A 2 -3.48 -36.92 34.08
N ARG A 3 -3.46 -36.81 34.02
CA ARG A 3 -3.29 -36.21 33.30
C ARG A 3 -3.49 -35.52 32.64
N VAL A 4 -3.64 -35.19 32.57
CA VAL A 4 -3.74 -34.59 31.90
C VAL A 4 -3.88 -33.76 31.41
N THR A 5 -3.97 -33.61 31.41
CA THR A 5 -4.06 -32.85 30.89
C THR A 5 -4.06 -31.99 30.39
N LYS A 6 -4.03 -31.90 30.36
CA LYS A 6 -3.93 -31.18 29.81
C LYS A 6 -3.91 -30.41 29.14
N LEU A 7 -3.88 -30.25 29.03
CA LEU A 7 -3.77 -29.53 28.41
C LEU A 7 -3.94 -28.90 27.69
N ALA A 8 -4.13 -28.93 27.57
CA ALA A 8 -4.23 -28.37 26.95
C ALA A 8 -4.37 -27.55 26.51
N ALA A 9 -4.52 -27.39 26.56
CA ALA A 9 -4.67 -26.61 26.17
C ALA A 9 -4.49 -25.79 25.67
N LEU A 10 -4.36 -25.67 25.69
CA LEU A 10 -4.18 -24.92 25.19
C LEU A 10 -4.27 -24.29 24.45
N CYS A 11 -4.21 -24.37 24.46
CA CYS A 11 -4.19 -23.77 23.72
C CYS A 11 -4.46 -23.20 23.11
N ALA A 12 -4.57 -23.39 23.19
CA ALA A 12 -4.79 -22.94 22.61
C ALA A 12 -4.89 -22.24 22.09
N ALA A 13 -4.90 -22.20 22.21
CA ALA A 13 -4.96 -21.57 21.63
C ALA A 13 -4.99 -20.84 21.08
N SER A 14 -4.88 -20.77 21.25
CA SER A 14 -4.86 -20.16 20.70
C SER A 14 -4.92 -19.46 20.06
N ALA A 15 -4.82 -19.45 20.08
CA ALA A 15 -4.83 -18.83 19.47
C ALA A 15 -4.86 -18.32 18.74
N CYS A 16 -4.86 -18.38 18.82
CA CYS A 16 -4.82 -17.98 18.08
C CYS A 16 -5.10 -17.48 17.34
N ALA A 17 -5.26 -17.44 17.34
CA ALA A 17 -5.45 -16.99 16.64
C ALA A 17 -5.65 -16.45 16.03
N VAL A 18 -5.79 -16.15 15.96
CA VAL A 18 -5.86 -15.64 15.37
C VAL A 18 -5.89 -14.96 14.78
N ALA A 19 -5.91 -14.76 14.80
CA ALA A 19 -6.01 -14.10 14.35
C ALA A 19 -5.80 -13.51 13.45
N PRO A 20 -5.65 -13.30 13.51
CA PRO A 20 -5.22 -12.57 12.61
C PRO A 20 -5.36 -12.52 11.29
N THR A 21 -5.25 -12.81 10.97
CA THR A 21 -5.44 -13.08 9.69
C THR A 21 -6.19 -12.10 8.98
N ILE A 22 -6.97 -11.51 9.63
CA ILE A 22 -7.84 -10.70 9.08
C ILE A 22 -7.28 -9.70 8.22
N GLY A 23 -7.02 -8.67 8.33
CA GLY A 23 -6.58 -7.61 7.50
C GLY A 23 -5.57 -7.97 6.43
N LEU A 24 -5.20 -9.19 6.35
CA LEU A 24 -4.19 -9.60 5.39
C LEU A 24 -4.55 -9.31 3.96
N ALA A 25 -5.82 -9.37 3.63
CA ALA A 25 -6.23 -9.23 2.25
C ALA A 25 -6.06 -7.82 1.73
N LYS A 26 -6.00 -6.82 2.59
CA LYS A 26 -6.03 -5.44 2.15
C LYS A 26 -4.69 -4.73 2.13
N GLY A 27 -3.67 -5.34 2.66
CA GLY A 27 -2.38 -4.69 2.75
C GLY A 27 -2.34 -3.55 3.76
N PRO A 28 -1.23 -2.83 3.83
CA PRO A 28 -1.04 -1.80 4.85
C PRO A 28 -1.89 -0.57 4.61
N PRO A 29 -2.30 0.13 5.69
CA PRO A 29 -3.08 1.35 5.56
C PRO A 29 -2.23 2.51 5.04
N PRO A 30 -2.87 3.61 4.60
CA PRO A 30 -2.12 4.75 4.06
C PRO A 30 -1.14 5.37 5.04
N ASN A 31 -1.42 5.29 6.32
CA ASN A 31 -0.52 5.86 7.32
C ASN A 31 0.50 4.87 7.86
N ALA A 32 0.61 3.70 7.25
CA ALA A 32 1.60 2.73 7.65
C ALA A 32 3.01 3.24 7.32
N PRO A 33 4.04 2.71 8.00
CA PRO A 33 5.42 3.09 7.67
C PRO A 33 5.74 2.83 6.21
N LEU A 34 6.62 3.65 5.66
CA LEU A 34 6.99 3.55 4.25
C LEU A 34 7.47 2.16 3.85
N PRO A 35 8.31 1.47 4.63
CA PRO A 35 8.76 0.14 4.20
C PRO A 35 7.62 -0.83 3.96
N ALA A 36 6.58 -0.81 4.80
CA ALA A 36 5.43 -1.70 4.63
C ALA A 36 4.67 -1.36 3.35
N LYS A 37 4.44 -0.09 3.10
CA LYS A 37 3.75 0.33 1.88
C LYS A 37 4.58 0.05 0.64
N ALA A 38 5.87 0.29 0.71
CA ALA A 38 6.74 0.05 -0.43
C ALA A 38 6.77 -1.43 -0.80
N LYS A 39 6.75 -2.30 0.20
CA LYS A 39 6.74 -3.73 -0.06
C LYS A 39 5.44 -4.16 -0.75
N ALA A 40 4.31 -3.60 -0.31
CA ALA A 40 3.01 -4.00 -0.84
C ALA A 40 2.72 -3.36 -2.21
N TYR A 41 3.10 -2.10 -2.39
CA TYR A 41 2.67 -1.33 -3.55
C TYR A 41 3.81 -0.81 -4.40
N GLY A 42 5.05 -1.13 -4.05
CA GLY A 42 6.20 -0.59 -4.76
C GLY A 42 6.23 -0.92 -6.23
N ARG A 43 5.71 -2.09 -6.60
CA ARG A 43 5.73 -2.48 -8.01
C ARG A 43 4.90 -1.55 -8.88
N TYR A 44 3.89 -0.91 -8.31
CA TYR A 44 3.07 0.06 -9.05
C TYR A 44 3.78 1.40 -9.19
N CYS A 45 4.76 1.64 -8.34
CA CYS A 45 5.43 2.93 -8.26
C CYS A 45 6.88 2.88 -8.72
N GLN A 46 7.28 1.81 -9.40
CA GLN A 46 8.69 1.62 -9.79
C GLN A 46 9.23 2.71 -10.70
N ASN A 47 8.36 3.34 -11.49
CA ASN A 47 8.78 4.40 -12.39
C ASN A 47 8.78 5.78 -11.74
N GLN A 48 8.60 5.84 -10.42
CA GLN A 48 8.68 7.10 -9.69
C GLN A 48 10.06 7.30 -9.11
N SER A 49 10.50 8.55 -9.07
CA SER A 49 11.80 8.90 -8.51
C SER A 49 11.82 8.67 -7.01
N LYS A 50 12.94 8.16 -6.52
CA LYS A 50 13.18 7.99 -5.07
C LYS A 50 13.99 9.14 -4.51
N LYS A 51 14.24 10.18 -5.30
CA LYS A 51 14.98 11.35 -4.85
C LYS A 51 14.02 12.39 -4.30
N HIS A 52 14.42 13.00 -3.19
CA HIS A 52 13.63 14.06 -2.59
C HIS A 52 13.59 15.28 -3.49
N VAL A 53 12.41 15.86 -3.63
CA VAL A 53 12.23 17.09 -4.39
C VAL A 53 12.08 18.24 -3.40
N PRO A 54 12.89 19.31 -3.53
CA PRO A 54 12.79 20.44 -2.61
C PRO A 54 11.36 20.98 -2.56
N GLY A 55 10.89 21.26 -1.36
CA GLY A 55 9.55 21.80 -1.17
C GLY A 55 8.44 20.78 -1.11
N GLN A 56 8.75 19.51 -1.29
CA GLN A 56 7.75 18.44 -1.20
C GLN A 56 8.03 17.53 -0.02
N LYS A 57 6.97 16.91 0.51
CA LYS A 57 7.11 15.94 1.57
C LYS A 57 7.43 14.58 0.97
N GLY A 58 8.51 13.97 1.44
CA GLY A 58 8.92 12.68 0.95
C GLY A 58 9.39 12.73 -0.48
N THR A 59 9.29 11.60 -1.16
CA THR A 59 9.73 11.47 -2.55
C THR A 59 8.53 11.12 -3.41
N PRO A 60 8.65 11.31 -4.74
CA PRO A 60 7.57 10.84 -5.62
C PRO A 60 7.22 9.38 -5.39
N PHE A 61 8.23 8.53 -5.16
CA PHE A 61 7.99 7.13 -4.87
C PHE A 61 7.14 6.96 -3.59
N SER A 62 7.52 7.62 -2.51
CA SER A 62 6.79 7.49 -1.24
C SER A 62 5.36 8.03 -1.35
N GLN A 63 5.18 9.11 -2.09
CA GLN A 63 3.85 9.66 -2.32
C GLN A 63 3.00 8.70 -3.14
N CYS A 64 3.62 8.07 -4.14
CA CYS A 64 2.91 7.09 -4.97
C CYS A 64 2.45 5.89 -4.14
N VAL A 65 3.32 5.30 -3.30
CA VAL A 65 2.90 4.15 -2.51
C VAL A 65 1.82 4.52 -1.50
N THR A 66 1.84 5.73 -0.98
CA THR A 66 0.77 6.21 -0.10
C THR A 66 -0.54 6.32 -0.87
N ALA A 67 -0.50 6.83 -2.10
CA ALA A 67 -1.68 6.90 -2.95
C ALA A 67 -2.25 5.51 -3.23
N MET A 68 -1.37 4.55 -3.52
CA MET A 68 -1.81 3.18 -3.76
C MET A 68 -2.48 2.60 -2.51
N ALA A 69 -1.95 2.90 -1.34
CA ALA A 69 -2.55 2.44 -0.09
C ALA A 69 -3.94 3.04 0.12
N LYS A 70 -4.13 4.31 -0.23
CA LYS A 70 -5.45 4.94 -0.13
C LYS A 70 -6.46 4.25 -1.03
N LEU A 71 -6.05 3.91 -2.24
CA LEU A 71 -6.94 3.20 -3.17
C LEU A 71 -7.23 1.79 -2.68
N ALA A 72 -6.21 1.09 -2.22
CA ALA A 72 -6.36 -0.29 -1.78
C ALA A 72 -7.24 -0.41 -0.55
N SER A 73 -7.16 0.57 0.35
CA SER A 73 -7.95 0.54 1.59
C SER A 73 -9.38 1.01 1.39
N GLY A 74 -9.70 1.54 0.22
CA GLY A 74 -11.04 2.06 -0.03
C GLY A 74 -11.26 3.48 0.47
N GLN A 75 -10.20 4.14 0.91
CA GLN A 75 -10.31 5.53 1.35
C GLN A 75 -10.78 6.42 0.20
N THR A 76 -10.39 6.08 -1.02
CA THR A 76 -10.90 6.71 -2.22
C THR A 76 -10.89 5.69 -3.35
N ASN A 77 -11.81 5.83 -4.29
CA ASN A 77 -11.84 5.00 -5.50
C ASN A 77 -11.26 5.74 -6.71
N SER A 78 -10.81 6.97 -6.51
CA SER A 78 -10.36 7.80 -7.61
C SER A 78 -8.85 7.92 -7.60
N PRO A 79 -8.17 7.42 -8.65
CA PRO A 79 -6.72 7.62 -8.75
C PRO A 79 -6.32 9.09 -8.78
N THR A 80 -7.14 9.95 -9.39
CA THR A 80 -6.82 11.37 -9.42
C THR A 80 -6.85 11.99 -8.04
N VAL A 81 -7.81 11.58 -7.21
CA VAL A 81 -7.88 12.07 -5.83
C VAL A 81 -6.72 11.52 -5.01
N ALA A 82 -6.45 10.22 -5.14
CA ALA A 82 -5.37 9.60 -4.39
C ALA A 82 -4.01 10.22 -4.70
N CYS A 83 -3.82 10.64 -5.95
CA CYS A 83 -2.55 11.17 -6.43
C CYS A 83 -2.49 12.71 -6.41
N SER A 84 -3.46 13.36 -5.78
CA SER A 84 -3.58 14.82 -5.85
C SER A 84 -2.38 15.56 -5.27
N SER A 85 -1.62 14.92 -4.38
CA SER A 85 -0.43 15.55 -3.80
C SER A 85 0.81 15.44 -4.69
N MET A 86 0.72 14.69 -5.79
CA MET A 86 1.85 14.51 -6.68
C MET A 86 2.04 15.72 -7.58
N SER A 87 3.29 15.98 -7.94
CA SER A 87 3.63 17.08 -8.82
C SER A 87 3.08 16.84 -10.23
N LYS A 88 2.52 17.89 -10.82
CA LYS A 88 2.05 17.87 -12.20
C LYS A 88 3.06 18.48 -13.15
N LYS A 89 4.25 18.78 -12.67
CA LYS A 89 5.30 19.36 -13.50
C LYS A 89 6.12 18.24 -14.13
N HIS A 90 6.43 18.42 -15.40
CA HIS A 90 7.28 17.47 -16.11
C HIS A 90 8.71 17.54 -15.58
N VAL A 91 9.31 16.38 -15.40
CA VAL A 91 10.71 16.31 -14.99
C VAL A 91 11.52 15.91 -16.21
N ALA A 92 12.58 16.67 -16.47
CA ALA A 92 13.43 16.41 -17.63
C ALA A 92 13.94 14.96 -17.60
N GLY A 93 13.86 14.29 -18.74
CA GLY A 93 14.31 12.92 -18.88
C GLY A 93 13.29 11.88 -18.44
N GLU A 94 12.15 12.28 -17.96
CA GLU A 94 11.09 11.34 -17.54
C GLU A 94 9.88 11.46 -18.44
N LYS A 95 9.16 10.35 -18.57
CA LYS A 95 7.90 10.33 -19.33
C LYS A 95 6.77 10.83 -18.47
N GLY A 96 6.02 11.79 -19.00
CA GLY A 96 4.88 12.33 -18.28
C GLY A 96 5.29 13.05 -17.00
N THR A 97 4.39 13.09 -16.04
CA THR A 97 4.63 13.76 -14.78
C THR A 97 4.47 12.76 -13.64
N PRO A 98 5.03 13.06 -12.46
CA PRO A 98 4.78 12.19 -11.30
C PRO A 98 3.28 11.94 -11.10
N TYR A 99 2.47 12.98 -11.25
CA TYR A 99 1.02 12.85 -11.11
C TYR A 99 0.43 11.87 -12.13
N SER A 100 0.78 12.04 -13.41
CA SER A 100 0.19 11.18 -14.45
C SER A 100 0.61 9.72 -14.27
N ARG A 101 1.86 9.49 -13.85
CA ARG A 101 2.31 8.13 -13.60
C ARG A 101 1.62 7.53 -12.39
N CYS A 102 1.37 8.34 -11.37
CA CYS A 102 0.63 7.90 -10.20
C CYS A 102 -0.80 7.50 -10.57
N VAL A 103 -1.47 8.33 -11.37
CA VAL A 103 -2.84 8.03 -11.79
C VAL A 103 -2.90 6.73 -12.59
N ALA A 104 -1.95 6.53 -13.50
CA ALA A 104 -1.91 5.30 -14.28
C ALA A 104 -1.66 4.08 -13.37
N ALA A 105 -0.78 4.23 -12.39
CA ALA A 105 -0.51 3.15 -11.44
C ALA A 105 -1.76 2.84 -10.60
N GLY A 106 -2.46 3.87 -10.17
CA GLY A 106 -3.68 3.69 -9.40
C GLY A 106 -4.77 2.98 -10.20
N ALA A 107 -4.92 3.34 -11.47
CA ALA A 107 -5.89 2.66 -12.32
C ALA A 107 -5.54 1.19 -12.47
N LYS A 108 -4.26 0.88 -12.62
CA LYS A 108 -3.80 -0.51 -12.71
C LYS A 108 -4.08 -1.27 -11.42
N LEU A 109 -3.82 -0.65 -10.28
CA LEU A 109 -4.08 -1.28 -8.99
C LEU A 109 -5.55 -1.63 -8.83
N LEU A 110 -6.44 -0.71 -9.17
CA LEU A 110 -7.87 -0.96 -9.06
C LEU A 110 -8.32 -2.07 -9.99
N LYS A 111 -7.74 -2.11 -11.19
CA LYS A 111 -8.03 -3.18 -12.14
C LYS A 111 -7.59 -4.53 -11.59
N ASP A 112 -6.39 -4.58 -11.01
CA ASP A 112 -5.87 -5.82 -10.44
C ASP A 112 -6.72 -6.28 -9.27
N GLN A 113 -7.22 -5.34 -8.45
CA GLN A 113 -8.08 -5.70 -7.32
C GLN A 113 -9.40 -6.29 -7.77
N LYS A 114 -9.93 -5.87 -8.91
CA LYS A 114 -11.16 -6.45 -9.44
C LYS A 114 -10.94 -7.88 -9.89
N LYS A 115 -9.75 -8.19 -10.38
CA LYS A 115 -9.43 -9.55 -10.81
C LYS A 115 -9.18 -10.48 -9.63
N ASN A 116 -8.62 -9.95 -8.54
CA ASN A 116 -8.22 -10.74 -7.38
C ASN A 116 -8.75 -10.06 -6.12
N PRO A 117 -10.06 -10.17 -5.90
CA PRO A 117 -10.67 -9.50 -4.74
C PRO A 117 -10.23 -10.07 -3.40
#